data_234e4e2bdea45119e3f63ed2d99e2cf2
#
_entry.id   234e4e2bdea45119e3f63ed2d99e2cf2
#
_cell.length_a   1.000
_cell.length_b   1.000
_cell.length_c   1.000
_cell.angle_alpha   90.00
_cell.angle_beta   90.00
_cell.angle_gamma   90.00
#
_symmetry.space_group_name_H-M   'P 1'
#
loop_
_entity.id
_entity.type
_entity.pdbx_description
1 polymer ?
#
loop_
_entity_poly.entity_id
_entity_poly.type
_entity_poly.pdbx_seq_one_letter_code
_entity_poly.pdbx_strand_id
1 'polypeptide(L)'
;RMNGVQIGLGNYATKAKGVQIGLVNYYKNEMKGFQLGLVNANPDTKVQMMIFGGNATKINIGARFKNKLFYTIIGAGTHYLDFSDKFSATLFYRGGIWLPLSKDLTISGDLGYQHIETFKNKDYGIPARLYGLQARLNLEYQITKKFGIFASGGYGGSRYYNKDITYDKGVIAEAGIVLF
;
A
#
# COMPACT_ATOMS: atom_id res chain seq x y z
N ARG A 1 -8.03 27.79 6.68
CA ARG A 1 -6.86 27.53 7.53
C ARG A 1 -7.28 26.58 8.65
N MET A 2 -6.45 25.58 8.94
CA MET A 2 -6.68 24.61 10.01
C MET A 2 -5.48 24.68 10.98
N ASN A 3 -5.75 24.64 12.30
CA ASN A 3 -4.74 24.58 13.35
C ASN A 3 -5.21 23.56 14.40
N GLY A 4 -4.44 22.51 14.64
CA GLY A 4 -4.78 21.41 15.52
C GLY A 4 -5.07 20.13 14.78
N VAL A 5 -6.16 19.44 15.10
CA VAL A 5 -6.55 18.15 14.52
C VAL A 5 -7.85 18.28 13.73
N GLN A 6 -7.87 17.77 12.53
CA GLN A 6 -9.06 17.68 11.69
C GLN A 6 -9.37 16.21 11.41
N ILE A 7 -10.55 15.74 11.80
CA ILE A 7 -10.98 14.35 11.65
C ILE A 7 -12.25 14.33 10.81
N GLY A 8 -12.29 13.50 9.76
CA GLY A 8 -13.45 13.35 8.88
C GLY A 8 -13.20 12.37 7.76
N LEU A 9 -14.22 12.02 7.00
CA LEU A 9 -14.07 11.20 5.79
C LEU A 9 -13.22 11.92 4.74
N GLY A 10 -13.51 13.20 4.51
CA GLY A 10 -12.74 14.09 3.64
C GLY A 10 -12.30 15.33 4.40
N ASN A 11 -11.01 15.63 4.40
CA ASN A 11 -10.42 16.78 5.03
C ASN A 11 -9.78 17.70 4.00
N TYR A 12 -10.14 18.97 4.06
CA TYR A 12 -9.57 20.00 3.20
C TYR A 12 -9.05 21.17 4.03
N ALA A 13 -7.86 21.66 3.69
CA ALA A 13 -7.33 22.90 4.24
C ALA A 13 -6.53 23.67 3.19
N THR A 14 -6.62 25.00 3.18
CA THR A 14 -5.73 25.84 2.38
C THR A 14 -4.32 25.84 2.99
N LYS A 15 -4.24 26.05 4.30
CA LYS A 15 -3.03 25.88 5.10
C LYS A 15 -3.37 25.07 6.33
N ALA A 16 -2.57 24.08 6.66
CA ALA A 16 -2.75 23.21 7.80
C ALA A 16 -1.54 23.24 8.72
N LYS A 17 -1.81 23.35 10.02
CA LYS A 17 -0.80 23.17 11.08
C LYS A 17 -1.34 22.14 12.06
N GLY A 18 -0.75 20.95 12.07
CA GLY A 18 -1.19 19.83 12.91
C GLY A 18 -1.48 18.58 12.12
N VAL A 19 -2.61 17.92 12.38
CA VAL A 19 -2.91 16.58 11.84
C VAL A 19 -4.24 16.56 11.12
N GLN A 20 -4.28 15.95 9.93
CA GLN A 20 -5.51 15.56 9.25
C GLN A 20 -5.66 14.04 9.28
N ILE A 21 -6.79 13.54 9.76
CA ILE A 21 -7.12 12.12 9.84
C ILE A 21 -8.41 11.88 9.08
N GLY A 22 -8.37 11.03 8.03
CA GLY A 22 -9.56 10.75 7.22
C GLY A 22 -9.29 9.76 6.10
N LEU A 23 -10.31 9.43 5.31
CA LEU A 23 -10.10 8.62 4.12
C LEU A 23 -9.32 9.40 3.06
N VAL A 24 -9.70 10.66 2.83
CA VAL A 24 -9.04 11.56 1.90
C VAL A 24 -8.63 12.84 2.63
N ASN A 25 -7.35 13.15 2.62
CA ASN A 25 -6.80 14.38 3.18
C ASN A 25 -6.16 15.21 2.07
N TYR A 26 -6.48 16.49 2.01
CA TYR A 26 -5.93 17.41 1.03
C TYR A 26 -5.58 18.76 1.65
N TYR A 27 -4.39 19.26 1.34
CA TYR A 27 -4.05 20.66 1.57
C TYR A 27 -3.59 21.35 0.29
N LYS A 28 -3.89 22.64 0.17
CA LYS A 28 -3.62 23.39 -1.06
C LYS A 28 -2.24 24.05 -1.09
N ASN A 29 -1.83 24.72 -0.02
CA ASN A 29 -0.63 25.56 -0.05
C ASN A 29 0.47 25.08 0.90
N GLU A 30 0.14 24.79 2.15
CA GLU A 30 1.14 24.50 3.18
C GLU A 30 0.63 23.50 4.20
N MET A 31 1.48 22.57 4.59
CA MET A 31 1.26 21.64 5.69
C MET A 31 2.45 21.65 6.64
N LYS A 32 2.19 22.05 7.90
CA LYS A 32 3.11 21.88 9.04
C LYS A 32 2.54 20.79 9.95
N GLY A 33 2.95 19.55 9.74
CA GLY A 33 2.41 18.37 10.41
C GLY A 33 2.29 17.20 9.45
N PHE A 34 1.27 16.38 9.64
CA PHE A 34 1.11 15.20 8.79
C PHE A 34 -0.36 14.87 8.48
N GLN A 35 -0.55 14.07 7.45
CA GLN A 35 -1.82 13.52 7.01
C GLN A 35 -1.82 12.00 7.22
N LEU A 36 -2.89 11.49 7.81
CA LEU A 36 -3.12 10.06 8.02
C LEU A 36 -4.43 9.64 7.35
N GLY A 37 -4.33 8.91 6.26
CA GLY A 37 -5.50 8.47 5.48
C GLY A 37 -5.14 7.59 4.32
N LEU A 38 -6.14 7.05 3.64
CA LEU A 38 -5.95 6.22 2.45
C LEU A 38 -5.33 7.04 1.31
N VAL A 39 -5.83 8.25 1.11
CA VAL A 39 -5.31 9.22 0.15
C VAL A 39 -4.87 10.47 0.89
N ASN A 40 -3.58 10.75 0.84
CA ASN A 40 -3.01 11.98 1.38
C ASN A 40 -2.41 12.77 0.23
N ALA A 41 -3.00 13.90 -0.11
CA ALA A 41 -2.68 14.63 -1.33
C ALA A 41 -2.48 16.14 -1.12
N ASN A 42 -1.79 16.73 -2.07
CA ASN A 42 -1.57 18.16 -2.24
C ASN A 42 -1.32 18.43 -3.75
N PRO A 43 -1.15 19.68 -4.21
CA PRO A 43 -0.93 19.97 -5.62
C PRO A 43 0.30 19.28 -6.26
N ASP A 44 1.30 18.94 -5.46
CA ASP A 44 2.55 18.31 -5.93
C ASP A 44 2.52 16.77 -5.81
N THR A 45 1.41 16.20 -5.34
CA THR A 45 1.25 14.74 -5.21
C THR A 45 1.33 14.06 -6.57
N LYS A 46 2.27 13.13 -6.70
CA LYS A 46 2.36 12.26 -7.87
C LYS A 46 1.48 11.04 -7.67
N VAL A 47 0.54 10.84 -8.59
CA VAL A 47 -0.29 9.63 -8.65
C VAL A 47 0.34 8.67 -9.64
N GLN A 48 0.63 7.46 -9.18
CA GLN A 48 1.35 6.45 -9.94
C GLN A 48 0.58 5.13 -9.88
N MET A 49 0.53 4.41 -10.98
CA MET A 49 -0.03 3.06 -11.02
C MET A 49 1.08 2.03 -10.84
N MET A 50 0.84 1.01 -10.04
CA MET A 50 1.77 -0.08 -9.79
C MET A 50 1.11 -1.41 -10.16
N ILE A 51 1.88 -2.28 -10.83
CA ILE A 51 1.50 -3.67 -11.11
C ILE A 51 2.66 -4.54 -10.66
N PHE A 52 2.39 -5.49 -9.79
CA PHE A 52 3.43 -6.29 -9.17
C PHE A 52 2.91 -7.65 -8.70
N GLY A 53 3.87 -8.55 -8.43
CA GLY A 53 3.58 -9.86 -7.89
C GLY A 53 4.77 -10.43 -7.11
N GLY A 54 4.53 -11.51 -6.41
CA GLY A 54 5.55 -12.14 -5.59
C GLY A 54 5.09 -13.44 -4.93
N ASN A 55 5.76 -13.79 -3.84
CA ASN A 55 5.42 -14.99 -3.09
C ASN A 55 4.21 -14.79 -2.16
N ALA A 56 3.99 -13.58 -1.64
CA ALA A 56 2.88 -13.29 -0.74
C ALA A 56 1.55 -13.11 -1.46
N THR A 57 1.56 -12.50 -2.64
CA THR A 57 0.40 -12.30 -3.51
C THR A 57 0.82 -12.46 -4.97
N LYS A 58 0.01 -13.11 -5.79
CA LYS A 58 0.39 -13.49 -7.15
C LYS A 58 0.41 -12.30 -8.11
N ILE A 59 -0.68 -11.55 -8.16
CA ILE A 59 -0.82 -10.35 -8.99
C ILE A 59 -1.50 -9.27 -8.16
N ASN A 60 -1.00 -8.06 -8.26
CA ASN A 60 -1.55 -6.88 -7.61
C ASN A 60 -1.55 -5.69 -8.55
N ILE A 61 -2.56 -4.86 -8.40
CA ILE A 61 -2.63 -3.54 -9.00
C ILE A 61 -2.91 -2.51 -7.90
N GLY A 62 -2.21 -1.39 -7.91
CA GLY A 62 -2.38 -0.35 -6.90
C GLY A 62 -2.15 1.04 -7.45
N ALA A 63 -2.77 2.02 -6.79
CA ALA A 63 -2.51 3.44 -6.98
C ALA A 63 -1.64 3.94 -5.82
N ARG A 64 -0.50 4.56 -6.14
CA ARG A 64 0.40 5.17 -5.18
C ARG A 64 0.26 6.70 -5.23
N PHE A 65 0.03 7.29 -4.08
CA PHE A 65 0.00 8.73 -3.86
C PHE A 65 1.31 9.15 -3.19
N LYS A 66 2.25 9.63 -3.99
CA LYS A 66 3.62 9.95 -3.56
C LYS A 66 3.77 11.44 -3.31
N ASN A 67 4.04 11.79 -2.08
CA ASN A 67 4.31 13.14 -1.59
C ASN A 67 5.82 13.35 -1.39
N LYS A 68 6.21 14.50 -0.83
CA LYS A 68 7.62 14.87 -0.68
C LYS A 68 8.47 13.84 0.09
N LEU A 69 7.92 13.22 1.11
CA LEU A 69 8.63 12.25 1.96
C LEU A 69 7.83 10.96 2.15
N PHE A 70 6.50 11.08 2.16
CA PHE A 70 5.59 9.98 2.45
C PHE A 70 4.86 9.52 1.20
N TYR A 71 4.43 8.28 1.18
CA TYR A 71 3.50 7.78 0.20
C TYR A 71 2.47 6.86 0.83
N THR A 72 1.33 6.73 0.17
CA THR A 72 0.34 5.70 0.45
C THR A 72 0.05 4.92 -0.83
N ILE A 73 -0.25 3.64 -0.69
CA ILE A 73 -0.67 2.78 -1.78
C ILE A 73 -1.97 2.12 -1.37
N ILE A 74 -2.97 2.20 -2.24
CA ILE A 74 -4.21 1.44 -2.12
C ILE A 74 -4.35 0.56 -3.35
N GLY A 75 -4.76 -0.69 -3.18
CA GLY A 75 -4.87 -1.58 -4.32
C GLY A 75 -5.60 -2.87 -4.01
N ALA A 76 -5.70 -3.67 -5.05
CA ALA A 76 -6.31 -4.98 -5.02
C ALA A 76 -5.41 -6.02 -5.71
N GLY A 77 -5.61 -7.27 -5.38
CA GLY A 77 -4.85 -8.36 -5.99
C GLY A 77 -5.44 -9.72 -5.68
N THR A 78 -4.63 -10.74 -5.84
CA THR A 78 -5.01 -12.10 -5.52
C THR A 78 -3.89 -12.85 -4.81
N HIS A 79 -4.25 -13.59 -3.77
CA HIS A 79 -3.35 -14.46 -3.03
C HIS A 79 -3.29 -15.85 -3.66
N TYR A 80 -4.44 -16.37 -4.12
CA TYR A 80 -4.55 -17.60 -4.86
C TYR A 80 -5.22 -17.33 -6.21
N LEU A 81 -4.66 -17.87 -7.29
CA LEU A 81 -5.13 -17.67 -8.67
C LEU A 81 -5.36 -19.01 -9.36
N ASP A 82 -5.90 -19.96 -8.66
CA ASP A 82 -6.41 -21.22 -9.25
C ASP A 82 -7.92 -21.23 -9.18
N PHE A 83 -8.57 -20.85 -10.28
CA PHE A 83 -10.04 -20.76 -10.35
C PHE A 83 -10.74 -22.11 -10.17
N SER A 84 -10.05 -23.23 -10.38
CA SER A 84 -10.62 -24.57 -10.18
C SER A 84 -10.58 -25.01 -8.73
N ASP A 85 -9.50 -24.70 -8.00
CA ASP A 85 -9.24 -25.25 -6.68
C ASP A 85 -9.09 -24.19 -5.58
N LYS A 86 -8.39 -23.07 -5.85
CA LYS A 86 -8.16 -21.98 -4.89
C LYS A 86 -8.27 -20.62 -5.55
N PHE A 87 -9.20 -19.82 -5.09
CA PHE A 87 -9.36 -18.44 -5.54
C PHE A 87 -9.59 -17.50 -4.38
N SER A 88 -8.85 -16.40 -4.37
CA SER A 88 -9.02 -15.33 -3.39
C SER A 88 -8.84 -13.95 -4.03
N ALA A 89 -9.49 -12.94 -3.45
CA ALA A 89 -9.21 -11.54 -3.72
C ALA A 89 -8.56 -10.90 -2.50
N THR A 90 -7.69 -9.92 -2.74
CA THR A 90 -7.07 -9.12 -1.69
C THR A 90 -7.35 -7.65 -1.92
N LEU A 91 -7.58 -6.92 -0.84
CA LEU A 91 -7.51 -5.47 -0.79
C LEU A 91 -6.36 -5.11 0.13
N PHE A 92 -5.52 -4.18 -0.28
CA PHE A 92 -4.38 -3.78 0.53
C PHE A 92 -4.22 -2.27 0.62
N TYR A 93 -3.65 -1.86 1.73
CA TYR A 93 -3.20 -0.51 2.00
C TYR A 93 -1.77 -0.55 2.51
N ARG A 94 -0.91 0.33 2.00
CA ARG A 94 0.47 0.49 2.45
C ARG A 94 0.75 1.97 2.70
N GLY A 95 1.45 2.27 3.77
CA GLY A 95 1.96 3.60 4.07
C GLY A 95 3.45 3.53 4.30
N GLY A 96 4.21 4.45 3.72
CA GLY A 96 5.64 4.41 3.78
C GLY A 96 6.33 5.74 3.58
N ILE A 97 7.65 5.69 3.72
CA ILE A 97 8.56 6.80 3.46
C ILE A 97 9.52 6.41 2.34
N TRP A 98 10.03 7.41 1.62
CA TRP A 98 10.97 7.19 0.54
C TRP A 98 12.08 8.23 0.55
N LEU A 99 13.25 7.81 0.06
CA LEU A 99 14.44 8.64 -0.06
C LEU A 99 15.08 8.44 -1.44
N PRO A 100 15.43 9.50 -2.16
CA PRO A 100 16.19 9.37 -3.40
C PRO A 100 17.64 9.00 -3.06
N LEU A 101 18.15 7.93 -3.67
CA LEU A 101 19.56 7.55 -3.59
C LEU A 101 20.36 8.21 -4.74
N SER A 102 19.73 8.36 -5.88
CA SER A 102 20.25 9.07 -7.04
C SER A 102 19.11 9.71 -7.83
N LYS A 103 19.41 10.25 -9.02
CA LYS A 103 18.40 10.81 -9.93
C LYS A 103 17.32 9.80 -10.32
N ASP A 104 17.71 8.55 -10.54
CA ASP A 104 16.83 7.50 -11.06
C ASP A 104 16.59 6.35 -10.07
N LEU A 105 17.30 6.34 -8.93
CA LEU A 105 17.23 5.28 -7.92
C LEU A 105 16.63 5.79 -6.61
N THR A 106 15.61 5.10 -6.14
CA THR A 106 14.90 5.42 -4.90
C THR A 106 14.85 4.20 -3.98
N ILE A 107 15.11 4.41 -2.70
CA ILE A 107 14.82 3.42 -1.64
C ILE A 107 13.58 3.87 -0.87
N SER A 108 12.77 2.92 -0.44
CA SER A 108 11.61 3.20 0.41
C SER A 108 11.34 2.05 1.37
N GLY A 109 10.63 2.38 2.46
CA GLY A 109 10.14 1.41 3.41
C GLY A 109 8.66 1.63 3.68
N ASP A 110 7.88 0.56 3.77
CA ASP A 110 6.46 0.64 4.07
C ASP A 110 5.97 -0.43 5.05
N LEU A 111 4.88 -0.07 5.71
CA LEU A 111 4.04 -0.98 6.46
C LEU A 111 2.74 -1.17 5.69
N GLY A 112 2.31 -2.41 5.57
CA GLY A 112 1.12 -2.77 4.83
C GLY A 112 0.13 -3.59 5.65
N TYR A 113 -1.14 -3.29 5.41
CA TYR A 113 -2.27 -4.12 5.82
C TYR A 113 -2.92 -4.68 4.56
N GLN A 114 -3.30 -5.95 4.61
CA GLN A 114 -4.11 -6.57 3.56
C GLN A 114 -5.27 -7.35 4.15
N HIS A 115 -6.40 -7.26 3.46
CA HIS A 115 -7.57 -8.11 3.69
C HIS A 115 -7.63 -9.15 2.58
N ILE A 116 -7.80 -10.42 2.94
CA ILE A 116 -7.86 -11.54 2.00
C ILE A 116 -9.21 -12.23 2.18
N GLU A 117 -10.00 -12.24 1.12
CA GLU A 117 -11.25 -13.00 1.02
C GLU A 117 -11.02 -14.21 0.12
N THR A 118 -11.09 -15.41 0.68
CA THR A 118 -10.95 -16.66 -0.06
C THR A 118 -12.32 -17.17 -0.47
N PHE A 119 -12.61 -17.18 -1.75
CA PHE A 119 -13.91 -17.62 -2.30
C PHE A 119 -13.95 -19.12 -2.54
N LYS A 120 -12.82 -19.75 -2.82
CA LYS A 120 -12.68 -21.16 -3.09
C LYS A 120 -11.40 -21.70 -2.48
N ASN A 121 -11.49 -22.82 -1.79
CA ASN A 121 -10.33 -23.49 -1.18
C ASN A 121 -10.63 -24.96 -0.93
N LYS A 122 -10.44 -25.81 -1.94
CA LYS A 122 -10.73 -27.23 -1.87
C LYS A 122 -9.86 -27.98 -0.85
N ASP A 123 -8.57 -27.58 -0.70
CA ASP A 123 -7.64 -28.29 0.18
C ASP A 123 -8.00 -28.17 1.67
N TYR A 124 -8.65 -27.06 2.06
CA TYR A 124 -9.01 -26.79 3.44
C TYR A 124 -10.50 -26.91 3.73
N GLY A 125 -11.31 -27.24 2.71
CA GLY A 125 -12.73 -27.45 2.82
C GLY A 125 -13.57 -26.19 3.03
N ILE A 126 -13.10 -25.22 3.80
CA ILE A 126 -13.81 -23.98 4.15
C ILE A 126 -13.01 -22.77 3.69
N PRO A 127 -13.61 -21.85 2.90
CA PRO A 127 -13.00 -20.59 2.56
C PRO A 127 -12.64 -19.77 3.82
N ALA A 128 -11.46 -19.16 3.82
CA ALA A 128 -10.97 -18.40 4.92
C ALA A 128 -10.98 -16.90 4.63
N ARG A 129 -11.35 -16.11 5.62
CA ARG A 129 -11.16 -14.67 5.65
C ARG A 129 -9.97 -14.36 6.52
N LEU A 130 -8.96 -13.69 5.93
CA LEU A 130 -7.68 -13.42 6.57
C LEU A 130 -7.37 -11.93 6.53
N TYR A 131 -6.56 -11.49 7.48
CA TYR A 131 -5.86 -10.21 7.40
C TYR A 131 -4.37 -10.43 7.49
N GLY A 132 -3.59 -9.57 6.86
CA GLY A 132 -2.13 -9.61 6.86
C GLY A 132 -1.52 -8.28 7.30
N LEU A 133 -0.44 -8.37 8.05
CA LEU A 133 0.42 -7.24 8.40
C LEU A 133 1.82 -7.52 7.86
N GLN A 134 2.40 -6.54 7.20
CA GLN A 134 3.64 -6.72 6.45
C GLN A 134 4.50 -5.46 6.53
N ALA A 135 5.82 -5.66 6.59
CA ALA A 135 6.81 -4.60 6.49
C ALA A 135 7.75 -4.89 5.31
N ARG A 136 8.08 -3.88 4.51
CA ARG A 136 8.91 -4.02 3.31
C ARG A 136 9.94 -2.91 3.21
N LEU A 137 11.06 -3.28 2.55
CA LEU A 137 11.99 -2.34 1.94
C LEU A 137 11.91 -2.52 0.43
N ASN A 138 11.88 -1.41 -0.29
CA ASN A 138 11.71 -1.39 -1.73
C ASN A 138 12.85 -0.62 -2.37
N LEU A 139 13.35 -1.12 -3.49
CA LEU A 139 14.29 -0.46 -4.36
C LEU A 139 13.63 -0.23 -5.71
N GLU A 140 13.53 1.02 -6.15
CA GLU A 140 12.87 1.43 -7.38
C GLU A 140 13.86 2.12 -8.29
N TYR A 141 13.91 1.70 -9.55
CA TYR A 141 14.71 2.31 -10.61
C TYR A 141 13.81 2.88 -11.70
N GLN A 142 13.93 4.18 -11.96
CA GLN A 142 13.20 4.89 -12.98
C GLN A 142 13.92 4.76 -14.32
N ILE A 143 13.33 4.02 -15.27
CA ILE A 143 13.92 3.77 -16.61
C ILE A 143 13.63 4.94 -17.54
N THR A 144 12.40 5.47 -17.48
CA THR A 144 11.99 6.65 -18.26
C THR A 144 11.18 7.60 -17.39
N LYS A 145 10.82 8.78 -17.91
CA LYS A 145 9.95 9.73 -17.18
C LYS A 145 8.56 9.16 -16.83
N LYS A 146 8.13 8.09 -17.50
CA LYS A 146 6.79 7.49 -17.34
C LYS A 146 6.82 6.05 -16.87
N PHE A 147 7.98 5.43 -16.74
CA PHE A 147 8.10 4.01 -16.46
C PHE A 147 9.28 3.72 -15.53
N GLY A 148 9.06 2.89 -14.55
CA GLY A 148 10.07 2.36 -13.63
C GLY A 148 9.78 0.91 -13.26
N ILE A 149 10.78 0.28 -12.68
CA ILE A 149 10.71 -1.07 -12.10
C ILE A 149 11.05 -1.00 -10.63
N PHE A 150 10.54 -1.93 -9.84
CA PHE A 150 10.94 -2.06 -8.44
C PHE A 150 11.03 -3.51 -7.99
N ALA A 151 11.80 -3.73 -6.96
CA ALA A 151 11.85 -4.96 -6.20
C ALA A 151 11.69 -4.66 -4.71
N SER A 152 11.03 -5.56 -3.99
CA SER A 152 10.77 -5.42 -2.57
C SER A 152 11.19 -6.69 -1.83
N GLY A 153 11.79 -6.51 -0.67
CA GLY A 153 12.03 -7.55 0.31
C GLY A 153 11.41 -7.18 1.65
N GLY A 154 10.83 -8.14 2.34
CA GLY A 154 10.19 -7.85 3.61
C GLY A 154 9.84 -9.08 4.43
N TYR A 155 9.06 -8.85 5.46
CA TYR A 155 8.53 -9.89 6.33
C TYR A 155 7.09 -9.57 6.70
N GLY A 156 6.26 -10.61 6.80
CA GLY A 156 4.88 -10.42 7.19
C GLY A 156 4.18 -11.72 7.53
N GLY A 157 2.93 -11.61 7.94
CA GLY A 157 2.11 -12.76 8.22
C GLY A 157 0.63 -12.45 8.04
N SER A 158 -0.13 -13.51 7.81
CA SER A 158 -1.58 -13.47 7.76
C SER A 158 -2.20 -14.26 8.90
N ARG A 159 -3.36 -13.81 9.37
CA ARG A 159 -4.12 -14.38 10.47
C ARG A 159 -5.59 -14.50 10.12
N TYR A 160 -6.26 -15.40 10.81
CA TYR A 160 -7.72 -15.48 10.77
C TYR A 160 -8.36 -14.34 11.58
N TYR A 161 -9.48 -13.82 11.12
CA TYR A 161 -10.26 -12.83 11.88
C TYR A 161 -10.99 -13.43 13.09
N ASN A 162 -11.39 -14.68 12.98
CA ASN A 162 -12.25 -15.36 13.96
C ASN A 162 -11.50 -16.33 14.89
N LYS A 163 -10.19 -16.42 14.71
CA LYS A 163 -9.33 -17.32 15.51
C LYS A 163 -8.02 -16.61 15.78
N ASP A 164 -7.50 -16.72 16.98
CA ASP A 164 -6.15 -16.21 17.30
C ASP A 164 -5.06 -17.19 16.83
N ILE A 165 -5.09 -17.51 15.54
CA ILE A 165 -4.17 -18.43 14.88
C ILE A 165 -3.53 -17.72 13.69
N THR A 166 -2.20 -17.84 13.60
CA THR A 166 -1.46 -17.43 12.41
C THR A 166 -1.73 -18.42 11.30
N TYR A 167 -2.14 -17.92 10.14
CA TYR A 167 -2.33 -18.73 8.93
C TYR A 167 -1.00 -19.00 8.23
N ASP A 168 -0.24 -17.94 8.00
CA ASP A 168 1.08 -17.99 7.36
C ASP A 168 1.94 -16.81 7.81
N LYS A 169 3.25 -17.00 7.85
CA LYS A 169 4.24 -15.95 8.11
C LYS A 169 5.55 -16.27 7.43
N GLY A 170 6.24 -15.26 6.94
CA GLY A 170 7.53 -15.47 6.31
C GLY A 170 8.08 -14.26 5.58
N VAL A 171 9.15 -14.53 4.86
CA VAL A 171 9.81 -13.55 4.01
C VAL A 171 8.93 -13.23 2.81
N ILE A 172 8.85 -11.96 2.47
CA ILE A 172 8.15 -11.44 1.32
C ILE A 172 9.18 -11.01 0.28
N ALA A 173 8.99 -11.44 -0.96
CA ALA A 173 9.72 -10.97 -2.12
C ALA A 173 8.71 -10.61 -3.22
N GLU A 174 8.75 -9.37 -3.68
CA GLU A 174 7.86 -8.85 -4.72
C GLU A 174 8.69 -8.09 -5.76
N ALA A 175 8.21 -8.08 -6.99
CA ALA A 175 8.76 -7.24 -8.05
C ALA A 175 7.64 -6.74 -8.96
N GLY A 176 7.85 -5.61 -9.61
CA GLY A 176 6.84 -5.05 -10.48
C GLY A 176 7.29 -3.80 -11.20
N ILE A 177 6.28 -3.15 -11.79
CA ILE A 177 6.43 -1.93 -12.58
C ILE A 177 5.67 -0.77 -11.94
N VAL A 178 6.17 0.42 -12.20
CA VAL A 178 5.55 1.69 -11.80
C VAL A 178 5.34 2.53 -13.06
N LEU A 179 4.12 3.00 -13.25
CA LEU A 179 3.73 3.95 -14.30
C LEU A 179 3.49 5.31 -13.66
N PHE A 180 4.12 6.36 -14.23
CA PHE A 180 4.14 7.72 -13.71
C PHE A 180 3.21 8.66 -14.48
#